data_75c3de805b9306af2dd45be583d64d67
#
_entry.id   75c3de805b9306af2dd45be583d64d67
#
_cell.length_a   1.000
_cell.length_b   1.000
_cell.length_c   1.000
_cell.angle_alpha   90.00
_cell.angle_beta   90.00
_cell.angle_gamma   90.00
#
_symmetry.space_group_name_H-M   'P 1'
#
loop_
_entity.id
_entity.type
_entity.pdbx_description
1 polymer ?
#
loop_
_entity_poly.entity_id
_entity_poly.type
_entity_poly.pdbx_seq_one_letter_code
_entity_poly.pdbx_strand_id
1 'polypeptide(L)'
;MPTAMERFADARVWLNTRVPFLGYMTLKLKPRVANPQDGVPTAGVAPDGTLVLNEEFVASLSDPEFRFLICHEVLHPAMGFWARKKSRDQMGFNVAHDYAINLIIDAFSQNFPTQLKMPKVGLLDHKYDNMSAEEIYDVLPRQKQPGGGMGGDCRGDLSESGAGQDAGRGDQAAQTNLDREWKIHTEAARQVHETALGKGSLPASVQKILDELLDPKIHWSSVLSAWLGENAGKADFTYQRPARRSESVGEILPGILRTDLPDVTILWDTSGSMTGQETAILSEVADIVDEMGLTIRLIVCDCSIHADVDRIDNVEALIPHVKGGGGSSFTPAFDRLAEENNTSVVVAFTDGYIEVPQLQPDSLKGVLWVITDRGQRPAPWGRAIMLDKDGYVEEA
;
A
#
# COMPACT_ATOMS: atom_id res chain seq x y z
N MET A 1 12.16 -44.17 7.53
CA MET A 1 11.42 -42.98 7.90
C MET A 1 10.74 -42.46 6.60
N PRO A 2 9.57 -41.86 6.68
CA PRO A 2 8.96 -41.29 5.48
C PRO A 2 9.83 -40.17 4.91
N THR A 3 9.88 -40.04 3.59
CA THR A 3 10.60 -38.99 2.89
C THR A 3 9.95 -37.61 3.14
N ALA A 4 10.68 -36.52 2.89
CA ALA A 4 10.12 -35.16 3.00
C ALA A 4 8.86 -34.99 2.12
N MET A 5 8.84 -35.62 0.94
CA MET A 5 7.70 -35.57 0.02
C MET A 5 6.48 -36.34 0.52
N GLU A 6 6.66 -37.51 1.12
CA GLU A 6 5.56 -38.25 1.76
C GLU A 6 4.99 -37.48 2.93
N ARG A 7 5.83 -36.93 3.79
CA ARG A 7 5.40 -36.08 4.90
C ARG A 7 4.66 -34.82 4.42
N PHE A 8 5.11 -34.23 3.31
CA PHE A 8 4.40 -33.07 2.71
C PHE A 8 3.00 -33.47 2.24
N ALA A 9 2.86 -34.63 1.59
CA ALA A 9 1.56 -35.14 1.15
C ALA A 9 0.61 -35.34 2.34
N ASP A 10 1.10 -35.96 3.43
CA ASP A 10 0.32 -36.19 4.66
C ASP A 10 -0.06 -34.86 5.35
N ALA A 11 0.87 -33.92 5.46
CA ALA A 11 0.62 -32.60 6.03
C ALA A 11 -0.46 -31.84 5.21
N ARG A 12 -0.39 -31.89 3.89
CA ARG A 12 -1.36 -31.26 3.00
C ARG A 12 -2.75 -31.87 3.15
N VAL A 13 -2.89 -33.18 3.25
CA VAL A 13 -4.16 -33.87 3.50
C VAL A 13 -4.76 -33.42 4.82
N TRP A 14 -3.94 -33.40 5.88
CA TRP A 14 -4.38 -32.96 7.20
C TRP A 14 -4.86 -31.50 7.18
N LEU A 15 -4.08 -30.59 6.57
CA LEU A 15 -4.42 -29.17 6.47
C LEU A 15 -5.70 -28.93 5.68
N ASN A 16 -5.89 -29.58 4.54
CA ASN A 16 -7.13 -29.46 3.75
C ASN A 16 -8.37 -29.92 4.54
N THR A 17 -8.21 -30.89 5.44
CA THR A 17 -9.33 -31.42 6.22
C THR A 17 -9.64 -30.57 7.46
N ARG A 18 -8.62 -29.99 8.10
CA ARG A 18 -8.74 -29.34 9.42
C ARG A 18 -8.67 -27.83 9.36
N VAL A 19 -7.88 -27.27 8.47
CA VAL A 19 -7.69 -25.84 8.27
C VAL A 19 -7.82 -25.52 6.78
N PRO A 20 -9.04 -25.56 6.20
CA PRO A 20 -9.24 -25.50 4.75
C PRO A 20 -8.59 -24.28 4.08
N PHE A 21 -8.49 -23.13 4.77
CA PHE A 21 -7.78 -21.96 4.27
C PHE A 21 -6.32 -22.29 3.96
N LEU A 22 -5.56 -22.72 4.96
CA LEU A 22 -4.14 -23.06 4.80
C LEU A 22 -3.96 -24.28 3.88
N GLY A 23 -4.86 -25.26 4.00
CA GLY A 23 -4.85 -26.47 3.16
C GLY A 23 -4.96 -26.12 1.69
N TYR A 24 -5.92 -25.30 1.29
CA TYR A 24 -6.08 -24.85 -0.11
C TYR A 24 -4.83 -24.13 -0.62
N MET A 25 -4.24 -23.26 0.18
CA MET A 25 -3.01 -22.57 -0.19
C MET A 25 -1.86 -23.54 -0.48
N THR A 26 -1.72 -24.64 0.30
CA THR A 26 -0.68 -25.66 0.06
C THR A 26 -0.81 -26.38 -1.27
N LEU A 27 -2.01 -26.38 -1.90
CA LEU A 27 -2.21 -26.95 -3.23
C LEU A 27 -1.48 -26.16 -4.33
N LYS A 28 -1.12 -24.90 -4.05
CA LYS A 28 -0.41 -24.02 -4.98
C LYS A 28 1.11 -24.16 -4.88
N LEU A 29 1.60 -24.83 -3.85
CA LEU A 29 3.02 -25.12 -3.70
C LEU A 29 3.48 -26.24 -4.65
N LYS A 30 4.70 -26.08 -5.17
CA LYS A 30 5.43 -27.02 -6.02
C LYS A 30 6.61 -27.59 -5.21
N PRO A 31 6.38 -28.62 -4.39
CA PRO A 31 7.42 -29.10 -3.48
C PRO A 31 8.50 -29.88 -4.24
N ARG A 32 9.76 -29.70 -3.82
CA ARG A 32 10.91 -30.53 -4.20
C ARG A 32 11.91 -30.66 -3.07
N VAL A 33 12.71 -31.68 -3.10
CA VAL A 33 13.82 -31.83 -2.17
C VAL A 33 14.97 -30.90 -2.56
N ALA A 34 15.65 -30.36 -1.56
CA ALA A 34 16.81 -29.50 -1.75
C ALA A 34 17.98 -30.29 -2.36
N ASN A 35 18.63 -29.70 -3.37
CA ASN A 35 19.92 -30.18 -3.85
C ASN A 35 21.04 -29.46 -3.07
N PRO A 36 22.24 -30.02 -2.98
CA PRO A 36 23.37 -29.38 -2.30
C PRO A 36 23.72 -27.98 -2.83
N GLN A 37 23.36 -27.70 -4.10
CA GLN A 37 23.61 -26.42 -4.76
C GLN A 37 22.59 -25.34 -4.41
N ASP A 38 21.42 -25.70 -3.87
CA ASP A 38 20.37 -24.74 -3.48
C ASP A 38 20.79 -23.89 -2.28
N GLY A 39 21.71 -24.36 -1.44
CA GLY A 39 22.16 -23.63 -0.25
C GLY A 39 21.07 -23.43 0.80
N VAL A 40 19.98 -24.22 0.74
CA VAL A 40 18.84 -24.14 1.67
C VAL A 40 19.08 -25.08 2.85
N PRO A 41 19.36 -24.56 4.07
CA PRO A 41 19.62 -25.39 5.23
C PRO A 41 18.35 -25.96 5.87
N THR A 42 17.21 -25.32 5.65
CA THR A 42 15.91 -25.65 6.28
C THR A 42 14.83 -25.93 5.23
N ALA A 43 14.01 -24.97 4.94
CA ALA A 43 13.06 -24.94 3.85
C ALA A 43 13.06 -23.54 3.25
N GLY A 44 12.44 -23.35 2.10
CA GLY A 44 12.27 -22.03 1.51
C GLY A 44 11.31 -22.07 0.33
N VAL A 45 10.60 -20.98 0.13
CA VAL A 45 9.64 -20.82 -0.95
C VAL A 45 10.08 -19.72 -1.92
N ALA A 46 9.84 -19.92 -3.20
CA ALA A 46 10.03 -18.91 -4.24
C ALA A 46 8.70 -18.22 -4.58
N PRO A 47 8.74 -17.04 -5.24
CA PRO A 47 7.53 -16.30 -5.64
C PRO A 47 6.54 -17.11 -6.47
N ASP A 48 7.03 -18.05 -7.27
CA ASP A 48 6.21 -18.92 -8.13
C ASP A 48 5.58 -20.12 -7.40
N GLY A 49 5.76 -20.22 -6.06
CA GLY A 49 5.29 -21.32 -5.23
C GLY A 49 6.20 -22.55 -5.22
N THR A 50 7.39 -22.48 -5.80
CA THR A 50 8.38 -23.57 -5.67
C THR A 50 8.84 -23.65 -4.22
N LEU A 51 8.53 -24.78 -3.56
CA LEU A 51 8.92 -25.07 -2.17
C LEU A 51 10.10 -26.03 -2.17
N VAL A 52 11.22 -25.61 -1.60
CA VAL A 52 12.42 -26.42 -1.45
C VAL A 52 12.51 -26.91 -0.01
N LEU A 53 12.66 -28.23 0.17
CA LEU A 53 12.69 -28.87 1.49
C LEU A 53 14.04 -29.55 1.72
N ASN A 54 14.75 -29.17 2.76
CA ASN A 54 15.94 -29.89 3.21
C ASN A 54 15.52 -31.17 3.95
N GLU A 55 15.96 -32.32 3.47
CA GLU A 55 15.50 -33.62 3.96
C GLU A 55 15.95 -33.89 5.40
N GLU A 56 17.17 -33.49 5.76
CA GLU A 56 17.70 -33.65 7.12
C GLU A 56 16.94 -32.77 8.12
N PHE A 57 16.68 -31.53 7.74
CA PHE A 57 15.91 -30.61 8.56
C PHE A 57 14.48 -31.12 8.74
N VAL A 58 13.81 -31.51 7.65
CA VAL A 58 12.45 -32.07 7.72
C VAL A 58 12.41 -33.32 8.59
N ALA A 59 13.41 -34.18 8.51
CA ALA A 59 13.51 -35.39 9.38
C ALA A 59 13.67 -35.04 10.87
N SER A 60 14.22 -33.90 11.22
CA SER A 60 14.39 -33.43 12.59
C SER A 60 13.11 -32.92 13.24
N LEU A 61 12.10 -32.55 12.44
CA LEU A 61 10.84 -32.00 12.91
C LEU A 61 9.82 -33.12 13.25
N SER A 62 9.02 -32.88 14.29
CA SER A 62 7.79 -33.66 14.50
C SER A 62 6.74 -33.30 13.44
N ASP A 63 5.72 -34.15 13.25
CA ASP A 63 4.66 -33.87 12.27
C ASP A 63 3.87 -32.58 12.56
N PRO A 64 3.55 -32.22 13.83
CA PRO A 64 2.95 -30.91 14.13
C PRO A 64 3.85 -29.73 13.76
N GLU A 65 5.17 -29.82 13.99
CA GLU A 65 6.13 -28.79 13.63
C GLU A 65 6.31 -28.68 12.11
N PHE A 66 6.32 -29.80 11.42
CA PHE A 66 6.40 -29.82 9.97
C PHE A 66 5.15 -29.21 9.32
N ARG A 67 3.94 -29.47 9.85
CA ARG A 67 2.72 -28.81 9.39
C ARG A 67 2.80 -27.29 9.56
N PHE A 68 3.31 -26.84 10.70
CA PHE A 68 3.53 -25.41 10.94
C PHE A 68 4.49 -24.80 9.92
N LEU A 69 5.62 -25.48 9.65
CA LEU A 69 6.57 -25.05 8.62
C LEU A 69 5.92 -24.90 7.25
N ILE A 70 5.12 -25.87 6.80
CA ILE A 70 4.43 -25.79 5.51
C ILE A 70 3.45 -24.61 5.46
N CYS A 71 2.74 -24.33 6.56
CA CYS A 71 1.89 -23.15 6.66
C CYS A 71 2.69 -21.85 6.59
N HIS A 72 3.86 -21.82 7.24
CA HIS A 72 4.76 -20.67 7.22
C HIS A 72 5.23 -20.37 5.79
N GLU A 73 5.79 -21.37 5.11
CA GLU A 73 6.30 -21.20 3.76
C GLU A 73 5.23 -20.73 2.75
N VAL A 74 4.01 -21.28 2.82
CA VAL A 74 2.95 -20.89 1.89
C VAL A 74 2.42 -19.49 2.14
N LEU A 75 2.52 -18.99 3.38
CA LEU A 75 2.06 -17.65 3.71
C LEU A 75 3.02 -16.55 3.23
N HIS A 76 4.30 -16.83 2.97
CA HIS A 76 5.21 -15.85 2.37
C HIS A 76 4.67 -15.30 1.03
N PRO A 77 4.43 -16.11 0.00
CA PRO A 77 3.84 -15.62 -1.23
C PRO A 77 2.40 -15.16 -1.06
N ALA A 78 1.61 -15.86 -0.23
CA ALA A 78 0.21 -15.51 0.00
C ALA A 78 0.03 -14.11 0.60
N MET A 79 0.93 -13.70 1.50
CA MET A 79 0.94 -12.37 2.11
C MET A 79 1.73 -11.33 1.31
N GLY A 80 2.17 -11.65 0.09
CA GLY A 80 2.81 -10.70 -0.82
C GLY A 80 4.20 -10.24 -0.39
N PHE A 81 5.00 -11.12 0.22
CA PHE A 81 6.33 -10.80 0.75
C PHE A 81 7.18 -9.95 -0.21
N TRP A 82 7.34 -10.40 -1.45
CA TRP A 82 8.21 -9.73 -2.42
C TRP A 82 7.69 -8.35 -2.86
N ALA A 83 6.37 -8.22 -3.08
CA ALA A 83 5.76 -6.94 -3.44
C ALA A 83 5.79 -5.93 -2.28
N ARG A 84 5.56 -6.40 -1.06
CA ARG A 84 5.48 -5.56 0.14
C ARG A 84 6.84 -5.15 0.68
N LYS A 85 7.90 -5.89 0.38
CA LYS A 85 9.27 -5.55 0.79
C LYS A 85 9.70 -4.16 0.29
N LYS A 86 9.37 -3.81 -0.96
CA LYS A 86 9.76 -2.54 -1.61
C LYS A 86 11.27 -2.24 -1.43
N SER A 87 11.62 -1.06 -0.91
CA SER A 87 12.99 -0.61 -0.66
C SER A 87 13.56 -1.03 0.71
N ARG A 88 12.79 -1.80 1.52
CA ARG A 88 13.23 -2.22 2.85
C ARG A 88 14.38 -3.21 2.78
N ASP A 89 15.21 -3.23 3.83
CA ASP A 89 16.24 -4.25 3.98
C ASP A 89 15.63 -5.66 3.99
N GLN A 90 16.19 -6.56 3.19
CA GLN A 90 15.62 -7.89 3.00
C GLN A 90 15.59 -8.71 4.30
N MET A 91 16.68 -8.72 5.06
CA MET A 91 16.77 -9.51 6.29
C MET A 91 15.83 -8.97 7.37
N GLY A 92 15.81 -7.65 7.56
CA GLY A 92 14.90 -7.02 8.52
C GLY A 92 13.43 -7.22 8.15
N PHE A 93 13.09 -7.08 6.86
CA PHE A 93 11.72 -7.30 6.41
C PHE A 93 11.31 -8.77 6.50
N ASN A 94 12.25 -9.71 6.25
CA ASN A 94 11.98 -11.14 6.44
C ASN A 94 11.62 -11.45 7.91
N VAL A 95 12.41 -10.96 8.86
CA VAL A 95 12.14 -11.11 10.29
C VAL A 95 10.76 -10.55 10.67
N ALA A 96 10.42 -9.36 10.16
CA ALA A 96 9.11 -8.75 10.42
C ALA A 96 7.96 -9.57 9.83
N HIS A 97 8.16 -10.08 8.61
CA HIS A 97 7.18 -10.89 7.92
C HIS A 97 6.98 -12.24 8.61
N ASP A 98 8.07 -12.85 9.13
CA ASP A 98 8.02 -14.09 9.92
C ASP A 98 7.20 -13.92 11.19
N TYR A 99 7.37 -12.79 11.92
CA TYR A 99 6.51 -12.50 13.07
C TYR A 99 5.04 -12.41 12.67
N ALA A 100 4.72 -11.68 11.59
CA ALA A 100 3.34 -11.54 11.12
C ALA A 100 2.73 -12.89 10.71
N ILE A 101 3.45 -13.70 9.94
CA ILE A 101 3.02 -15.03 9.49
C ILE A 101 2.81 -15.97 10.69
N ASN A 102 3.77 -16.01 11.62
CA ASN A 102 3.70 -16.91 12.74
C ASN A 102 2.52 -16.58 13.67
N LEU A 103 2.16 -15.30 13.84
CA LEU A 103 0.96 -14.89 14.56
C LEU A 103 -0.34 -15.34 13.86
N ILE A 104 -0.37 -15.30 12.52
CA ILE A 104 -1.49 -15.86 11.74
C ILE A 104 -1.64 -17.36 12.00
N ILE A 105 -0.54 -18.12 11.92
CA ILE A 105 -0.59 -19.57 12.12
C ILE A 105 -0.92 -19.92 13.58
N ASP A 106 -0.40 -19.13 14.53
CA ASP A 106 -0.72 -19.31 15.93
C ASP A 106 -2.21 -19.15 16.21
N ALA A 107 -2.88 -18.18 15.61
CA ALA A 107 -4.33 -18.00 15.72
C ALA A 107 -5.11 -19.25 15.26
N PHE A 108 -4.65 -19.94 14.21
CA PHE A 108 -5.21 -21.23 13.81
C PHE A 108 -4.83 -22.35 14.75
N SER A 109 -3.58 -22.34 15.28
CA SER A 109 -3.05 -23.41 16.13
C SER A 109 -3.77 -23.53 17.47
N GLN A 110 -4.40 -22.44 17.94
CA GLN A 110 -5.20 -22.45 19.17
C GLN A 110 -6.33 -23.49 19.12
N ASN A 111 -6.86 -23.80 17.94
CA ASN A 111 -7.85 -24.86 17.75
C ASN A 111 -7.22 -26.27 17.67
N PHE A 112 -5.90 -26.37 17.46
CA PHE A 112 -5.17 -27.63 17.23
C PHE A 112 -3.81 -27.67 17.97
N PRO A 113 -3.75 -27.40 19.28
CA PRO A 113 -2.50 -27.10 20.00
C PRO A 113 -1.49 -28.23 20.00
N THR A 114 -1.94 -29.47 19.79
CA THR A 114 -1.06 -30.66 19.73
C THR A 114 -0.73 -31.11 18.30
N GLN A 115 -1.44 -30.62 17.31
CA GLN A 115 -1.40 -31.08 15.92
C GLN A 115 -0.82 -30.06 14.95
N LEU A 116 -0.81 -28.77 15.33
CA LEU A 116 -0.17 -27.66 14.64
C LEU A 116 0.67 -26.89 15.67
N LYS A 117 1.99 -27.05 15.63
CA LYS A 117 2.87 -26.53 16.67
C LYS A 117 4.08 -25.85 16.05
N MET A 118 4.38 -24.65 16.52
CA MET A 118 5.56 -23.92 16.09
C MET A 118 6.85 -24.65 16.49
N PRO A 119 7.83 -24.78 15.58
CA PRO A 119 9.17 -25.23 15.90
C PRO A 119 9.85 -24.30 16.93
N LYS A 120 10.78 -24.84 17.72
CA LYS A 120 11.47 -24.07 18.80
C LYS A 120 12.24 -22.84 18.28
N VAL A 121 12.62 -22.84 17.02
CA VAL A 121 13.39 -21.77 16.35
C VAL A 121 12.51 -20.68 15.77
N GLY A 122 11.17 -20.84 15.79
CA GLY A 122 10.24 -19.87 15.22
C GLY A 122 10.16 -18.58 16.02
N LEU A 123 9.94 -17.47 15.32
CA LEU A 123 9.79 -16.13 15.90
C LEU A 123 8.31 -15.89 16.24
N LEU A 124 7.98 -15.72 17.53
CA LEU A 124 6.63 -15.37 17.96
C LEU A 124 6.70 -14.38 19.12
N ASP A 125 5.97 -13.28 19.01
CA ASP A 125 5.85 -12.29 20.07
C ASP A 125 4.49 -11.57 19.93
N HIS A 126 3.58 -11.82 20.86
CA HIS A 126 2.23 -11.27 20.87
C HIS A 126 2.17 -9.75 21.04
N LYS A 127 3.29 -9.06 21.32
CA LYS A 127 3.32 -7.59 21.25
C LYS A 127 3.07 -7.05 19.86
N TYR A 128 3.22 -7.89 18.82
CA TYR A 128 2.98 -7.56 17.43
C TYR A 128 1.59 -8.03 16.94
N ASP A 129 0.70 -8.47 17.84
CA ASP A 129 -0.67 -8.85 17.47
C ASP A 129 -1.37 -7.70 16.74
N ASN A 130 -2.05 -8.02 15.65
CA ASN A 130 -2.76 -7.08 14.77
C ASN A 130 -1.87 -6.05 14.03
N MET A 131 -0.56 -6.23 14.02
CA MET A 131 0.35 -5.39 13.23
C MET A 131 0.65 -6.04 11.88
N SER A 132 0.75 -5.22 10.84
CA SER A 132 1.25 -5.63 9.52
C SER A 132 2.77 -5.88 9.56
N ALA A 133 3.30 -6.57 8.55
CA ALA A 133 4.74 -6.80 8.47
C ALA A 133 5.53 -5.48 8.36
N GLU A 134 4.95 -4.46 7.73
CA GLU A 134 5.51 -3.11 7.62
C GLU A 134 5.61 -2.43 8.98
N GLU A 135 4.52 -2.43 9.75
CA GLU A 135 4.49 -1.85 11.10
C GLU A 135 5.46 -2.56 12.04
N ILE A 136 5.55 -3.89 11.94
CA ILE A 136 6.53 -4.67 12.70
C ILE A 136 7.95 -4.25 12.31
N TYR A 137 8.24 -4.13 11.00
CA TYR A 137 9.55 -3.72 10.51
C TYR A 137 9.97 -2.34 11.08
N ASP A 138 9.04 -1.40 11.14
CA ASP A 138 9.31 -0.02 11.60
C ASP A 138 9.61 0.05 13.11
N VAL A 139 9.04 -0.87 13.91
CA VAL A 139 9.28 -0.95 15.36
C VAL A 139 10.37 -1.94 15.77
N LEU A 140 10.86 -2.80 14.84
CA LEU A 140 11.97 -3.70 15.12
C LEU A 140 13.24 -2.90 15.45
N PRO A 141 14.01 -3.30 16.48
CA PRO A 141 15.29 -2.69 16.78
C PRO A 141 16.21 -2.79 15.56
N ARG A 142 16.64 -1.67 15.01
CA ARG A 142 17.65 -1.64 13.94
C ARG A 142 18.95 -2.18 14.50
N GLN A 143 19.23 -3.46 14.29
CA GLN A 143 20.52 -4.02 14.66
C GLN A 143 21.59 -3.42 13.73
N LYS A 144 22.49 -2.62 14.30
CA LYS A 144 23.80 -2.39 13.71
C LYS A 144 24.48 -3.76 13.62
N GLN A 145 24.81 -4.21 12.41
CA GLN A 145 25.50 -5.47 12.20
C GLN A 145 26.69 -5.60 13.14
N PRO A 146 26.74 -6.68 13.93
CA PRO A 146 27.93 -7.50 14.06
C PRO A 146 27.65 -8.87 13.49
N GLY A 147 28.60 -9.44 12.80
CA GLY A 147 28.48 -10.77 12.25
C GLY A 147 28.12 -11.80 13.32
N GLY A 148 27.17 -12.69 12.99
CA GLY A 148 26.94 -13.91 13.72
C GLY A 148 26.11 -13.73 15.00
N GLY A 149 24.79 -13.62 14.91
CA GLY A 149 23.88 -13.66 16.05
C GLY A 149 22.54 -14.20 15.63
N MET A 150 22.28 -15.40 16.06
CA MET A 150 21.04 -16.13 16.28
C MET A 150 19.74 -15.33 16.09
N GLY A 151 19.36 -14.99 14.86
CA GLY A 151 17.98 -14.95 14.43
C GLY A 151 17.71 -16.29 13.79
N GLY A 152 16.60 -16.92 14.14
CA GLY A 152 16.27 -18.26 13.68
C GLY A 152 16.49 -18.40 12.17
N ASP A 153 17.04 -19.51 11.79
CA ASP A 153 17.62 -19.85 10.50
C ASP A 153 16.53 -20.01 9.41
N CYS A 154 15.74 -18.97 9.20
CA CYS A 154 14.87 -18.81 8.03
C CYS A 154 15.65 -18.12 6.90
N ARG A 155 16.88 -18.57 6.65
CA ARG A 155 17.66 -18.21 5.44
C ARG A 155 17.12 -18.86 4.17
N GLY A 156 15.91 -19.41 4.25
CA GLY A 156 15.36 -20.23 3.19
C GLY A 156 14.54 -19.51 2.15
N ASP A 157 14.27 -18.21 2.31
CA ASP A 157 13.69 -17.47 1.19
C ASP A 157 14.68 -17.53 0.03
N LEU A 158 14.33 -18.32 -0.97
CA LEU A 158 15.08 -18.38 -2.22
C LEU A 158 15.08 -16.97 -2.82
N SER A 159 16.03 -16.16 -2.33
CA SER A 159 16.38 -14.93 -3.01
C SER A 159 16.66 -15.29 -4.45
N GLU A 160 16.36 -14.39 -5.38
CA GLU A 160 16.62 -14.39 -6.82
C GLU A 160 18.03 -14.91 -7.25
N SER A 161 18.51 -15.99 -6.64
CA SER A 161 19.79 -16.64 -6.95
C SER A 161 19.66 -17.45 -8.23
N GLY A 162 19.39 -16.75 -9.32
CA GLY A 162 19.32 -17.30 -10.65
C GLY A 162 19.21 -16.26 -11.76
N ALA A 163 18.85 -15.03 -11.44
CA ALA A 163 18.86 -13.93 -12.40
C ALA A 163 20.05 -13.00 -12.09
N GLY A 164 21.02 -12.95 -12.99
CA GLY A 164 22.17 -12.06 -12.90
C GLY A 164 21.78 -10.60 -12.75
N GLN A 165 22.73 -9.76 -12.35
CA GLN A 165 22.63 -8.32 -12.04
C GLN A 165 22.04 -7.40 -13.14
N ASP A 166 21.22 -7.93 -14.05
CA ASP A 166 20.55 -7.22 -15.16
C ASP A 166 19.02 -7.41 -15.15
N ALA A 167 18.38 -7.42 -13.97
CA ALA A 167 16.92 -7.45 -13.84
C ALA A 167 16.30 -6.11 -14.30
N GLY A 168 16.20 -5.92 -15.61
CA GLY A 168 15.48 -4.83 -16.24
C GLY A 168 13.96 -5.01 -16.14
N ARG A 169 13.20 -3.98 -16.45
CA ARG A 169 11.72 -3.83 -16.42
C ARG A 169 10.83 -5.07 -16.65
N GLY A 170 11.38 -6.16 -17.22
CA GLY A 170 10.68 -7.43 -17.44
C GLY A 170 10.36 -8.19 -16.15
N ASP A 171 11.25 -8.16 -15.16
CA ASP A 171 11.07 -8.91 -13.92
C ASP A 171 10.02 -8.31 -12.99
N GLN A 172 9.84 -6.99 -12.99
CA GLN A 172 8.78 -6.34 -12.20
C GLN A 172 7.37 -6.71 -12.70
N ALA A 173 7.18 -6.81 -14.02
CA ALA A 173 5.89 -7.21 -14.58
C ALA A 173 5.56 -8.68 -14.25
N ALA A 174 6.55 -9.56 -14.30
CA ALA A 174 6.40 -10.97 -13.90
C ALA A 174 6.07 -11.09 -12.42
N GLN A 175 6.77 -10.36 -11.56
CA GLN A 175 6.51 -10.31 -10.11
C GLN A 175 5.09 -9.81 -9.81
N THR A 176 4.65 -8.74 -10.46
CA THR A 176 3.29 -8.18 -10.29
C THR A 176 2.20 -9.20 -10.68
N ASN A 177 2.45 -10.02 -11.71
CA ASN A 177 1.52 -11.06 -12.11
C ASN A 177 1.45 -12.20 -11.08
N LEU A 178 2.58 -12.62 -10.53
CA LEU A 178 2.62 -13.63 -9.45
C LEU A 178 1.90 -13.15 -8.19
N ASP A 179 2.11 -11.90 -7.80
CA ASP A 179 1.42 -11.31 -6.64
C ASP A 179 -0.11 -11.27 -6.86
N ARG A 180 -0.56 -10.95 -8.08
CA ARG A 180 -1.98 -10.99 -8.44
C ARG A 180 -2.53 -12.42 -8.37
N GLU A 181 -1.80 -13.41 -8.88
CA GLU A 181 -2.19 -14.81 -8.79
C GLU A 181 -2.33 -15.29 -7.35
N TRP A 182 -1.37 -14.92 -6.48
CA TRP A 182 -1.44 -15.26 -5.05
C TRP A 182 -2.63 -14.60 -4.35
N LYS A 183 -2.96 -13.35 -4.66
CA LYS A 183 -4.17 -12.69 -4.14
C LYS A 183 -5.45 -13.45 -4.54
N ILE A 184 -5.56 -13.85 -5.81
CA ILE A 184 -6.68 -14.68 -6.28
C ILE A 184 -6.74 -16.00 -5.52
N HIS A 185 -5.59 -16.64 -5.28
CA HIS A 185 -5.55 -17.89 -4.51
C HIS A 185 -5.92 -17.69 -3.05
N THR A 186 -5.51 -16.59 -2.44
CA THR A 186 -5.84 -16.24 -1.05
C THR A 186 -7.34 -15.99 -0.89
N GLU A 187 -7.96 -15.26 -1.83
CA GLU A 187 -9.42 -15.07 -1.83
C GLU A 187 -10.17 -16.40 -2.03
N ALA A 188 -9.72 -17.24 -2.97
CA ALA A 188 -10.32 -18.57 -3.16
C ALA A 188 -10.15 -19.44 -1.90
N ALA A 189 -9.02 -19.38 -1.21
CA ALA A 189 -8.80 -20.08 0.06
C ALA A 189 -9.78 -19.63 1.15
N ARG A 190 -10.04 -18.32 1.25
CA ARG A 190 -11.04 -17.75 2.16
C ARG A 190 -12.43 -18.32 1.88
N GLN A 191 -12.85 -18.30 0.61
CA GLN A 191 -14.15 -18.83 0.20
C GLN A 191 -14.29 -20.34 0.47
N VAL A 192 -13.22 -21.12 0.22
CA VAL A 192 -13.18 -22.56 0.55
C VAL A 192 -13.34 -22.79 2.04
N HIS A 193 -12.65 -22.01 2.87
CA HIS A 193 -12.75 -22.11 4.32
C HIS A 193 -14.15 -21.78 4.83
N GLU A 194 -14.72 -20.67 4.38
CA GLU A 194 -16.07 -20.24 4.75
C GLU A 194 -17.16 -21.21 4.26
N THR A 195 -16.95 -21.82 3.10
CA THR A 195 -17.86 -22.85 2.58
C THR A 195 -17.83 -24.12 3.43
N ALA A 196 -16.64 -24.51 3.89
CA ALA A 196 -16.43 -25.73 4.67
C ALA A 196 -16.85 -25.59 6.14
N LEU A 197 -16.60 -24.44 6.77
CA LEU A 197 -16.75 -24.24 8.22
C LEU A 197 -17.77 -23.14 8.59
N GLY A 198 -18.29 -22.42 7.63
CA GLY A 198 -19.24 -21.33 7.80
C GLY A 198 -18.60 -19.94 7.74
N LYS A 199 -19.40 -18.93 7.39
CA LYS A 199 -18.94 -17.53 7.39
C LYS A 199 -18.51 -17.10 8.80
N GLY A 200 -17.41 -16.36 8.88
CA GLY A 200 -16.86 -15.88 10.17
C GLY A 200 -16.11 -16.95 10.96
N SER A 201 -15.81 -18.11 10.36
CA SER A 201 -15.04 -19.18 11.00
C SER A 201 -13.53 -18.93 11.03
N LEU A 202 -13.04 -17.96 10.24
CA LEU A 202 -11.65 -17.52 10.33
C LEU A 202 -11.41 -16.76 11.65
N PRO A 203 -10.23 -16.93 12.28
CA PRO A 203 -9.86 -16.09 13.41
C PRO A 203 -9.94 -14.60 13.07
N ALA A 204 -10.44 -13.77 13.99
CA ALA A 204 -10.69 -12.34 13.72
C ALA A 204 -9.42 -11.58 13.28
N SER A 205 -8.26 -11.93 13.85
CA SER A 205 -6.96 -11.37 13.44
C SER A 205 -6.61 -11.73 12.00
N VAL A 206 -6.88 -12.97 11.60
CA VAL A 206 -6.64 -13.44 10.23
C VAL A 206 -7.58 -12.75 9.25
N GLN A 207 -8.87 -12.64 9.61
CA GLN A 207 -9.87 -11.93 8.81
C GLN A 207 -9.43 -10.49 8.51
N LYS A 208 -9.01 -9.75 9.55
CA LYS A 208 -8.52 -8.38 9.40
C LYS A 208 -7.35 -8.29 8.41
N ILE A 209 -6.33 -9.14 8.57
CA ILE A 209 -5.16 -9.14 7.70
C ILE A 209 -5.53 -9.49 6.25
N LEU A 210 -6.46 -10.42 6.06
CA LEU A 210 -6.94 -10.79 4.73
C LEU A 210 -7.73 -9.66 4.07
N ASP A 211 -8.58 -8.96 4.81
CA ASP A 211 -9.33 -7.82 4.31
C ASP A 211 -8.37 -6.71 3.84
N GLU A 212 -7.34 -6.39 4.63
CA GLU A 212 -6.29 -5.42 4.25
C GLU A 212 -5.46 -5.86 3.03
N LEU A 213 -5.21 -7.16 2.87
CA LEU A 213 -4.43 -7.70 1.76
C LEU A 213 -5.21 -7.77 0.46
N LEU A 214 -6.47 -8.21 0.53
CA LEU A 214 -7.32 -8.50 -0.64
C LEU A 214 -8.00 -7.23 -1.16
N ASP A 215 -8.33 -6.32 -0.25
CA ASP A 215 -8.90 -5.01 -0.55
C ASP A 215 -8.02 -3.92 0.09
N PRO A 216 -6.85 -3.65 -0.50
CA PRO A 216 -5.93 -2.66 0.05
C PRO A 216 -6.61 -1.29 -0.03
N LYS A 217 -6.95 -0.74 1.13
CA LYS A 217 -7.42 0.63 1.21
C LYS A 217 -6.41 1.56 0.57
N ILE A 218 -6.85 2.36 -0.38
CA ILE A 218 -6.02 3.33 -1.05
C ILE A 218 -5.99 4.60 -0.20
N HIS A 219 -4.80 4.97 0.28
CA HIS A 219 -4.66 6.24 0.97
C HIS A 219 -4.88 7.39 0.00
N TRP A 220 -5.58 8.43 0.44
CA TRP A 220 -5.99 9.55 -0.39
C TRP A 220 -4.81 10.26 -1.09
N SER A 221 -3.64 10.31 -0.44
CA SER A 221 -2.44 10.91 -1.01
C SER A 221 -1.99 10.23 -2.31
N SER A 222 -2.12 8.91 -2.40
CA SER A 222 -1.80 8.17 -3.62
C SER A 222 -2.74 8.53 -4.77
N VAL A 223 -4.03 8.75 -4.47
CA VAL A 223 -5.02 9.19 -5.47
C VAL A 223 -4.74 10.63 -5.88
N LEU A 224 -4.41 11.51 -4.92
CA LEU A 224 -4.04 12.90 -5.18
C LEU A 224 -2.79 12.98 -6.06
N SER A 225 -1.72 12.26 -5.71
CA SER A 225 -0.48 12.25 -6.51
C SER A 225 -0.73 11.78 -7.95
N ALA A 226 -1.50 10.71 -8.14
CA ALA A 226 -1.85 10.21 -9.46
C ALA A 226 -2.67 11.25 -10.25
N TRP A 227 -3.68 11.86 -9.61
CA TRP A 227 -4.53 12.86 -10.24
C TRP A 227 -3.77 14.15 -10.60
N LEU A 228 -2.89 14.62 -9.71
CA LEU A 228 -2.00 15.74 -9.98
C LEU A 228 -1.05 15.43 -11.14
N GLY A 229 -0.47 14.26 -11.21
CA GLY A 229 0.37 13.81 -12.32
C GLY A 229 -0.35 13.80 -13.67
N GLU A 230 -1.66 13.57 -13.67
CA GLU A 230 -2.49 13.61 -14.89
C GLU A 230 -2.90 15.02 -15.31
N ASN A 231 -3.16 15.91 -14.35
CA ASN A 231 -3.85 17.19 -14.58
C ASN A 231 -2.99 18.43 -14.31
N ALA A 232 -2.11 18.40 -13.30
CA ALA A 232 -1.20 19.48 -12.97
C ALA A 232 0.09 19.38 -13.79
N GLY A 233 0.77 20.50 -13.97
CA GLY A 233 2.12 20.51 -14.56
C GLY A 233 2.19 20.12 -16.04
N LYS A 234 1.10 19.92 -16.75
CA LYS A 234 1.09 19.80 -18.21
C LYS A 234 1.37 21.19 -18.79
N ALA A 235 2.66 21.49 -18.89
CA ALA A 235 3.11 22.68 -19.54
C ALA A 235 2.57 22.74 -20.98
N ASP A 236 1.88 23.81 -21.33
CA ASP A 236 1.58 24.05 -22.71
C ASP A 236 2.87 24.22 -23.50
N PHE A 237 2.93 23.62 -24.67
CA PHE A 237 4.08 23.72 -25.53
C PHE A 237 3.91 24.91 -26.49
N THR A 238 4.95 25.70 -26.62
CA THR A 238 4.94 26.83 -27.56
C THR A 238 6.09 26.73 -28.56
N TYR A 239 5.82 27.02 -29.81
CA TYR A 239 6.84 27.20 -30.83
C TYR A 239 7.44 28.61 -30.87
N GLN A 240 6.88 29.56 -30.11
CA GLN A 240 7.41 30.92 -30.03
C GLN A 240 8.76 31.00 -29.33
N ARG A 241 9.03 30.03 -28.43
CA ARG A 241 10.34 29.85 -27.76
C ARG A 241 10.74 28.39 -27.87
N PRO A 242 11.48 28.00 -28.92
CA PRO A 242 11.93 26.62 -29.11
C PRO A 242 12.78 26.13 -27.97
N ALA A 243 12.69 24.83 -27.69
CA ALA A 243 13.53 24.20 -26.68
C ALA A 243 15.02 24.33 -27.04
N ARG A 244 15.90 24.55 -26.06
CA ARG A 244 17.38 24.64 -26.28
C ARG A 244 17.97 23.43 -27.01
N ARG A 245 17.31 22.27 -26.92
CA ARG A 245 17.71 21.04 -27.64
C ARG A 245 17.42 21.08 -29.14
N SER A 246 16.64 22.05 -29.63
CA SER A 246 16.35 22.19 -31.07
C SER A 246 17.64 22.33 -31.89
N GLU A 247 18.63 23.06 -31.38
CA GLU A 247 19.93 23.23 -32.07
C GLU A 247 20.73 21.94 -32.18
N SER A 248 20.62 21.03 -31.21
CA SER A 248 21.38 19.76 -31.20
C SER A 248 20.68 18.67 -32.02
N VAL A 249 19.38 18.76 -32.25
CA VAL A 249 18.59 17.75 -32.99
C VAL A 249 18.37 18.18 -34.45
N GLY A 250 18.55 19.44 -34.79
CA GLY A 250 18.34 19.96 -36.12
C GLY A 250 16.84 20.17 -36.50
N GLU A 251 15.94 19.97 -35.53
CA GLU A 251 14.49 20.18 -35.68
C GLU A 251 13.98 21.17 -34.64
N ILE A 252 12.97 21.96 -35.01
CA ILE A 252 12.36 22.94 -34.10
C ILE A 252 11.45 22.19 -33.13
N LEU A 253 11.94 21.95 -31.90
CA LEU A 253 11.18 21.37 -30.81
C LEU A 253 10.42 22.47 -30.05
N PRO A 254 9.14 22.26 -29.70
CA PRO A 254 8.41 23.24 -28.91
C PRO A 254 9.06 23.42 -27.54
N GLY A 255 9.15 24.64 -27.08
CA GLY A 255 9.54 24.99 -25.73
C GLY A 255 8.37 24.88 -24.76
N ILE A 256 8.68 24.81 -23.47
CA ILE A 256 7.69 24.79 -22.40
C ILE A 256 7.22 26.21 -22.12
N LEU A 257 5.93 26.46 -22.22
CA LEU A 257 5.29 27.71 -21.79
C LEU A 257 5.07 27.58 -20.25
N ARG A 258 5.85 28.29 -19.44
CA ARG A 258 5.55 28.43 -18.01
C ARG A 258 4.55 29.57 -17.84
N THR A 259 3.43 29.29 -17.20
CA THR A 259 2.51 30.34 -16.74
C THR A 259 2.99 30.88 -15.40
N ASP A 260 2.75 32.15 -15.11
CA ASP A 260 3.06 32.71 -13.77
C ASP A 260 2.04 32.32 -12.70
N LEU A 261 1.00 31.57 -13.08
CA LEU A 261 -0.03 31.07 -12.17
C LEU A 261 0.43 29.81 -11.44
N PRO A 262 -0.01 29.60 -10.20
CA PRO A 262 0.26 28.37 -9.47
C PRO A 262 -0.34 27.14 -10.17
N ASP A 263 0.36 26.02 -10.10
CA ASP A 263 -0.05 24.79 -10.76
C ASP A 263 -1.25 24.14 -10.06
N VAL A 264 -1.33 24.31 -8.74
CA VAL A 264 -2.35 23.72 -7.88
C VAL A 264 -2.95 24.78 -6.97
N THR A 265 -4.28 24.90 -6.95
CA THR A 265 -5.01 25.71 -5.98
C THR A 265 -5.71 24.81 -4.98
N ILE A 266 -5.42 24.99 -3.71
CA ILE A 266 -6.10 24.32 -2.62
C ILE A 266 -7.22 25.21 -2.13
N LEU A 267 -8.46 24.70 -2.13
CA LEU A 267 -9.60 25.31 -1.45
C LEU A 267 -9.81 24.59 -0.13
N TRP A 268 -9.80 25.34 0.96
CA TRP A 268 -9.99 24.81 2.29
C TRP A 268 -11.29 25.33 2.91
N ASP A 269 -12.16 24.38 3.27
CA ASP A 269 -13.38 24.65 4.02
C ASP A 269 -13.06 24.81 5.50
N THR A 270 -13.54 25.91 6.11
CA THR A 270 -13.33 26.21 7.52
C THR A 270 -14.49 25.79 8.42
N SER A 271 -15.36 24.90 7.95
CA SER A 271 -16.43 24.33 8.75
C SER A 271 -15.89 23.57 9.96
N GLY A 272 -16.67 23.52 11.05
CA GLY A 272 -16.23 22.92 12.31
C GLY A 272 -15.89 21.44 12.26
N SER A 273 -16.38 20.72 11.25
CA SER A 273 -16.09 19.29 10.99
C SER A 273 -14.64 19.05 10.51
N MET A 274 -13.98 20.07 9.96
CA MET A 274 -12.60 19.99 9.48
C MET A 274 -11.57 20.28 10.59
N THR A 275 -12.02 20.69 11.79
CA THR A 275 -11.14 21.14 12.87
C THR A 275 -10.30 19.99 13.44
N GLY A 276 -8.97 20.16 13.45
CA GLY A 276 -8.00 19.25 14.07
C GLY A 276 -7.25 18.34 13.10
N GLN A 277 -7.61 18.30 11.82
CA GLN A 277 -6.92 17.51 10.79
C GLN A 277 -6.08 18.38 9.83
N GLU A 278 -6.18 19.69 9.94
CA GLU A 278 -5.63 20.65 8.99
C GLU A 278 -4.12 20.49 8.81
N THR A 279 -3.40 20.40 9.92
CA THR A 279 -1.93 20.32 9.89
C THR A 279 -1.44 19.07 9.17
N ALA A 280 -2.05 17.91 9.45
CA ALA A 280 -1.65 16.64 8.86
C ALA A 280 -1.94 16.61 7.34
N ILE A 281 -3.14 17.04 6.94
CA ILE A 281 -3.55 17.05 5.53
C ILE A 281 -2.72 18.04 4.72
N LEU A 282 -2.53 19.27 5.23
CA LEU A 282 -1.75 20.28 4.52
C LEU A 282 -0.28 19.93 4.42
N SER A 283 0.32 19.30 5.45
CA SER A 283 1.69 18.80 5.40
C SER A 283 1.84 17.73 4.31
N GLU A 284 0.91 16.79 4.24
CA GLU A 284 0.96 15.71 3.24
C GLU A 284 0.77 16.23 1.80
N VAL A 285 -0.14 17.20 1.61
CA VAL A 285 -0.31 17.86 0.30
C VAL A 285 0.97 18.57 -0.11
N ALA A 286 1.62 19.26 0.81
CA ALA A 286 2.84 19.99 0.50
C ALA A 286 3.99 19.06 0.14
N ASP A 287 4.17 17.94 0.86
CA ASP A 287 5.18 16.96 0.55
C ASP A 287 4.99 16.40 -0.87
N ILE A 288 3.74 16.09 -1.27
CA ILE A 288 3.41 15.60 -2.61
C ILE A 288 3.75 16.67 -3.68
N VAL A 289 3.38 17.91 -3.43
CA VAL A 289 3.55 18.99 -4.41
C VAL A 289 5.01 19.36 -4.55
N ASP A 290 5.78 19.36 -3.44
CA ASP A 290 7.23 19.60 -3.46
C ASP A 290 7.97 18.48 -4.20
N GLU A 291 7.61 17.22 -3.95
CA GLU A 291 8.16 16.07 -4.68
C GLU A 291 7.91 16.18 -6.19
N MET A 292 6.75 16.70 -6.58
CA MET A 292 6.38 16.90 -7.98
C MET A 292 6.94 18.20 -8.58
N GLY A 293 7.52 19.08 -7.77
CA GLY A 293 8.03 20.40 -8.18
C GLY A 293 6.95 21.37 -8.68
N LEU A 294 5.75 21.28 -8.12
CA LEU A 294 4.59 22.12 -8.45
C LEU A 294 4.53 23.33 -7.51
N THR A 295 3.79 24.36 -7.90
CA THR A 295 3.54 25.53 -7.06
C THR A 295 2.13 25.50 -6.48
N ILE A 296 1.97 25.86 -5.20
CA ILE A 296 0.68 25.85 -4.51
C ILE A 296 0.17 27.26 -4.26
N ARG A 297 -1.15 27.44 -4.41
CA ARG A 297 -1.92 28.54 -3.85
C ARG A 297 -2.95 27.99 -2.86
N LEU A 298 -3.11 28.61 -1.71
CA LEU A 298 -4.16 28.25 -0.73
C LEU A 298 -5.21 29.37 -0.68
N ILE A 299 -6.46 28.99 -0.87
CA ILE A 299 -7.62 29.86 -0.60
C ILE A 299 -8.43 29.24 0.53
N VAL A 300 -8.53 29.96 1.62
CA VAL A 300 -9.37 29.60 2.77
C VAL A 300 -10.68 30.35 2.66
N CYS A 301 -11.77 29.62 2.58
CA CYS A 301 -13.07 30.20 2.28
C CYS A 301 -14.17 29.54 3.12
N ASP A 302 -15.12 30.39 3.60
CA ASP A 302 -16.44 29.97 4.04
C ASP A 302 -17.51 30.69 3.21
N CYS A 303 -18.24 31.68 3.76
CA CYS A 303 -19.07 32.57 2.94
C CYS A 303 -18.28 33.71 2.30
N SER A 304 -17.00 33.85 2.64
CA SER A 304 -16.07 34.85 2.10
C SER A 304 -14.65 34.29 2.09
N ILE A 305 -13.78 34.87 1.30
CA ILE A 305 -12.36 34.48 1.29
C ILE A 305 -11.68 35.09 2.51
N HIS A 306 -11.20 34.27 3.42
CA HIS A 306 -10.48 34.66 4.63
C HIS A 306 -8.99 34.80 4.42
N ALA A 307 -8.42 33.95 3.58
CA ALA A 307 -7.03 34.01 3.17
C ALA A 307 -6.88 33.57 1.73
N ASP A 308 -5.98 34.21 1.03
CA ASP A 308 -5.58 33.91 -0.34
C ASP A 308 -4.07 34.09 -0.42
N VAL A 309 -3.34 32.97 -0.38
CA VAL A 309 -1.88 32.96 -0.28
C VAL A 309 -1.30 32.28 -1.49
N ASP A 310 -0.61 33.06 -2.30
CA ASP A 310 0.04 32.60 -3.52
C ASP A 310 1.47 32.08 -3.24
N ARG A 311 1.89 31.05 -3.98
CA ARG A 311 3.26 30.48 -3.99
C ARG A 311 3.81 30.21 -2.61
N ILE A 312 3.28 29.16 -2.03
CA ILE A 312 3.66 28.74 -0.68
C ILE A 312 4.90 27.87 -0.77
N ASP A 313 5.97 28.34 -0.14
CA ASP A 313 7.23 27.61 0.00
C ASP A 313 7.34 26.88 1.36
N ASN A 314 6.39 27.14 2.28
CA ASN A 314 6.39 26.52 3.62
C ASN A 314 4.97 26.35 4.15
N VAL A 315 4.57 25.11 4.38
CA VAL A 315 3.22 24.71 4.86
C VAL A 315 2.93 25.18 6.27
N GLU A 316 3.93 25.28 7.14
CA GLU A 316 3.74 25.77 8.51
C GLU A 316 3.20 27.21 8.55
N ALA A 317 3.49 27.99 7.49
CA ALA A 317 2.95 29.34 7.34
C ALA A 317 1.45 29.36 7.01
N LEU A 318 0.85 28.23 6.59
CA LEU A 318 -0.56 28.12 6.21
C LEU A 318 -1.49 27.93 7.42
N ILE A 319 -1.02 27.19 8.42
CA ILE A 319 -1.83 26.77 9.59
C ILE A 319 -2.53 27.95 10.28
N PRO A 320 -1.89 29.12 10.50
CA PRO A 320 -2.54 30.26 11.12
C PRO A 320 -3.70 30.86 10.33
N HIS A 321 -3.75 30.60 9.02
CA HIS A 321 -4.77 31.15 8.11
C HIS A 321 -6.03 30.28 8.05
N VAL A 322 -5.97 29.03 8.51
CA VAL A 322 -7.08 28.07 8.50
C VAL A 322 -7.97 28.26 9.75
N LYS A 323 -8.39 29.50 10.04
CA LYS A 323 -9.31 29.81 11.13
C LYS A 323 -10.59 30.41 10.56
N GLY A 324 -11.68 29.72 10.74
CA GLY A 324 -13.01 30.17 10.36
C GLY A 324 -14.08 29.58 11.29
N GLY A 325 -15.32 29.81 11.03
CA GLY A 325 -16.45 29.36 11.86
C GLY A 325 -17.76 30.00 11.40
N GLY A 326 -17.98 30.09 10.09
CA GLY A 326 -19.17 30.63 9.47
C GLY A 326 -19.92 29.62 8.62
N GLY A 327 -20.89 30.05 7.80
CA GLY A 327 -21.55 29.21 6.80
C GLY A 327 -20.57 28.82 5.70
N SER A 328 -20.91 27.76 4.92
CA SER A 328 -19.99 27.14 3.97
C SER A 328 -20.40 27.46 2.55
N SER A 329 -19.58 28.23 1.81
CA SER A 329 -19.73 28.48 0.36
C SER A 329 -18.38 28.64 -0.30
N PHE A 330 -18.10 27.84 -1.34
CA PHE A 330 -16.93 28.01 -2.22
C PHE A 330 -17.21 28.89 -3.42
N THR A 331 -18.43 29.38 -3.58
CA THR A 331 -18.77 30.27 -4.73
C THR A 331 -17.83 31.47 -4.83
N PRO A 332 -17.50 32.23 -3.75
CA PRO A 332 -16.58 33.35 -3.87
C PRO A 332 -15.17 32.96 -4.34
N ALA A 333 -14.69 31.78 -3.93
CA ALA A 333 -13.38 31.30 -4.36
C ALA A 333 -13.39 30.91 -5.84
N PHE A 334 -14.42 30.21 -6.30
CA PHE A 334 -14.56 29.84 -7.71
C PHE A 334 -14.79 31.06 -8.62
N ASP A 335 -15.57 32.07 -8.19
CA ASP A 335 -15.76 33.33 -8.92
C ASP A 335 -14.43 34.06 -9.06
N ARG A 336 -13.63 34.12 -7.99
CA ARG A 336 -12.29 34.70 -8.02
C ARG A 336 -11.37 33.98 -9.02
N LEU A 337 -11.34 32.64 -9.02
CA LEU A 337 -10.54 31.86 -9.96
C LEU A 337 -11.01 32.04 -11.40
N ALA A 338 -12.30 32.16 -11.61
CA ALA A 338 -12.88 32.42 -12.93
C ALA A 338 -12.52 33.84 -13.47
N GLU A 339 -12.61 34.87 -12.62
CA GLU A 339 -12.22 36.25 -12.97
C GLU A 339 -10.75 36.38 -13.37
N GLU A 340 -9.88 35.64 -12.70
CA GLU A 340 -8.45 35.58 -12.97
C GLU A 340 -8.09 34.75 -14.22
N ASN A 341 -9.05 34.10 -14.89
CA ASN A 341 -8.82 33.06 -15.90
C ASN A 341 -7.78 32.02 -15.44
N ASN A 342 -7.87 31.60 -14.17
CA ASN A 342 -6.94 30.66 -13.57
C ASN A 342 -7.06 29.32 -14.26
N THR A 343 -5.93 28.81 -14.80
CA THR A 343 -5.85 27.51 -15.48
C THR A 343 -5.27 26.41 -14.60
N SER A 344 -5.15 26.63 -13.28
CA SER A 344 -4.68 25.63 -12.34
C SER A 344 -5.68 24.47 -12.17
N VAL A 345 -5.22 23.40 -11.59
CA VAL A 345 -6.10 22.39 -11.04
C VAL A 345 -6.49 22.78 -9.62
N VAL A 346 -7.69 22.44 -9.21
CA VAL A 346 -8.21 22.75 -7.88
C VAL A 346 -8.38 21.48 -7.07
N VAL A 347 -7.86 21.48 -5.85
CA VAL A 347 -8.09 20.42 -4.83
C VAL A 347 -8.89 21.06 -3.69
N ALA A 348 -10.13 20.64 -3.52
CA ALA A 348 -11.03 21.21 -2.54
C ALA A 348 -11.29 20.24 -1.40
N PHE A 349 -10.91 20.62 -0.17
CA PHE A 349 -11.13 19.88 1.05
C PHE A 349 -12.38 20.37 1.77
N THR A 350 -13.37 19.50 1.98
CA THR A 350 -14.67 19.85 2.56
C THR A 350 -15.38 18.61 3.10
N ASP A 351 -16.37 18.79 3.96
CA ASP A 351 -17.35 17.76 4.30
C ASP A 351 -18.50 17.66 3.27
N GLY A 352 -18.50 18.55 2.25
CA GLY A 352 -19.48 18.55 1.16
C GLY A 352 -20.81 19.22 1.48
N TYR A 353 -21.03 19.72 2.71
CA TYR A 353 -22.20 20.54 3.06
C TYR A 353 -21.95 22.02 2.75
N ILE A 354 -21.52 22.29 1.55
CA ILE A 354 -21.06 23.59 1.09
C ILE A 354 -21.74 24.00 -0.22
N GLU A 355 -22.06 25.29 -0.35
CA GLU A 355 -22.57 25.83 -1.58
C GLU A 355 -21.45 26.01 -2.62
N VAL A 356 -21.70 25.55 -3.84
CA VAL A 356 -20.76 25.60 -4.95
C VAL A 356 -21.46 26.06 -6.24
N PRO A 357 -20.73 26.58 -7.24
CA PRO A 357 -21.31 26.92 -8.55
C PRO A 357 -22.01 25.72 -9.19
N GLN A 358 -23.10 25.95 -9.91
CA GLN A 358 -23.84 24.89 -10.62
C GLN A 358 -23.02 24.17 -11.70
N LEU A 359 -22.06 24.88 -12.30
CA LEU A 359 -21.18 24.36 -13.34
C LEU A 359 -19.73 24.63 -12.96
N GLN A 360 -18.84 23.72 -13.36
CA GLN A 360 -17.40 23.94 -13.23
C GLN A 360 -17.00 25.16 -14.09
N PRO A 361 -16.21 26.11 -13.56
CA PRO A 361 -15.66 27.19 -14.34
C PRO A 361 -14.80 26.68 -15.52
N ASP A 362 -15.07 27.16 -16.74
CA ASP A 362 -14.39 26.66 -17.95
C ASP A 362 -12.88 26.95 -17.98
N SER A 363 -12.41 27.91 -17.17
CA SER A 363 -11.00 28.25 -17.05
C SER A 363 -10.18 27.16 -16.31
N LEU A 364 -10.81 26.36 -15.45
CA LEU A 364 -10.12 25.37 -14.62
C LEU A 364 -9.85 24.07 -15.37
N LYS A 365 -8.62 23.56 -15.29
CA LYS A 365 -8.23 22.28 -15.90
C LYS A 365 -8.94 21.08 -15.27
N GLY A 366 -9.22 21.14 -13.97
CA GLY A 366 -9.93 20.10 -13.26
C GLY A 366 -10.12 20.45 -11.80
N VAL A 367 -11.09 19.77 -11.17
CA VAL A 367 -11.37 19.90 -9.74
C VAL A 367 -11.44 18.53 -9.12
N LEU A 368 -10.71 18.35 -8.02
CA LEU A 368 -10.76 17.18 -7.16
C LEU A 368 -11.39 17.57 -5.83
N TRP A 369 -12.52 16.95 -5.52
CA TRP A 369 -13.19 17.06 -4.23
C TRP A 369 -12.63 16.00 -3.30
N VAL A 370 -12.00 16.40 -2.20
CA VAL A 370 -11.55 15.53 -1.12
C VAL A 370 -12.53 15.70 0.03
N ILE A 371 -13.40 14.72 0.19
CA ILE A 371 -14.55 14.77 1.09
C ILE A 371 -14.20 13.98 2.36
N THR A 372 -14.30 14.62 3.51
CA THR A 372 -14.00 13.98 4.81
C THR A 372 -15.07 12.96 5.21
N ASP A 373 -14.75 12.15 6.23
CA ASP A 373 -15.66 11.10 6.77
C ASP A 373 -17.08 11.61 6.97
N ARG A 374 -18.06 10.84 6.48
CA ARG A 374 -19.49 11.12 6.51
C ARG A 374 -19.95 12.34 5.73
N GLY A 375 -19.09 12.87 4.87
CA GLY A 375 -19.43 13.97 3.99
C GLY A 375 -20.33 13.55 2.83
N GLN A 376 -20.67 14.52 2.01
CA GLN A 376 -21.42 14.30 0.76
C GLN A 376 -20.75 14.98 -0.42
N ARG A 377 -21.02 14.48 -1.63
CA ARG A 377 -20.48 15.10 -2.83
C ARG A 377 -21.11 16.49 -3.04
N PRO A 378 -20.30 17.59 -3.07
CA PRO A 378 -20.83 18.95 -3.12
C PRO A 378 -21.36 19.34 -4.50
N ALA A 379 -20.84 18.73 -5.59
CA ALA A 379 -21.19 19.07 -6.95
C ALA A 379 -21.30 17.84 -7.87
N PRO A 380 -22.13 17.87 -8.93
CA PRO A 380 -22.19 16.80 -9.91
C PRO A 380 -20.98 16.76 -10.86
N TRP A 381 -20.15 17.81 -10.86
CA TRP A 381 -18.94 17.98 -11.66
C TRP A 381 -17.68 17.83 -10.82
N GLY A 382 -16.54 17.70 -11.49
CA GLY A 382 -15.26 17.39 -10.84
C GLY A 382 -15.17 15.90 -10.43
N ARG A 383 -13.97 15.46 -10.08
CA ARG A 383 -13.74 14.13 -9.49
C ARG A 383 -13.89 14.22 -7.98
N ALA A 384 -14.56 13.28 -7.35
CA ALA A 384 -14.72 13.23 -5.91
C ALA A 384 -14.06 11.96 -5.35
N ILE A 385 -13.42 12.10 -4.19
CA ILE A 385 -12.96 10.99 -3.35
C ILE A 385 -13.51 11.21 -1.95
N MET A 386 -14.06 10.16 -1.35
CA MET A 386 -14.54 10.16 0.02
C MET A 386 -13.51 9.51 0.92
N LEU A 387 -13.21 10.14 2.05
CA LEU A 387 -12.22 9.64 3.01
C LEU A 387 -12.93 9.00 4.20
N ASP A 388 -12.40 7.88 4.66
CA ASP A 388 -12.74 7.38 5.99
C ASP A 388 -11.98 8.19 7.07
N LYS A 389 -12.27 7.92 8.35
CA LYS A 389 -11.65 8.60 9.50
C LYS A 389 -10.11 8.46 9.55
N ASP A 390 -9.55 7.46 8.87
CA ASP A 390 -8.12 7.14 8.85
C ASP A 390 -7.46 7.66 7.56
N GLY A 391 -8.17 8.41 6.70
CA GLY A 391 -7.66 9.01 5.46
C GLY A 391 -7.59 8.03 4.27
N TYR A 392 -8.27 6.90 4.33
CA TYR A 392 -8.38 5.99 3.19
C TYR A 392 -9.59 6.33 2.33
N VAL A 393 -9.47 6.10 1.02
CA VAL A 393 -10.54 6.36 0.06
C VAL A 393 -11.60 5.27 0.17
N GLU A 394 -12.84 5.67 0.41
CA GLU A 394 -14.00 4.79 0.29
C GLU A 394 -14.47 4.75 -1.17
N GLU A 395 -14.78 3.55 -1.68
CA GLU A 395 -15.46 3.43 -2.97
C GLU A 395 -16.86 4.04 -2.87
N ALA A 396 -17.17 5.00 -3.78
CA ALA A 396 -18.44 5.69 -3.85
C ALA A 396 -19.50 4.87 -4.56
#